data_39f6cae5f24ae5bd450d5469239dc1e3
#
_entry.id   39f6cae5f24ae5bd450d5469239dc1e3
#
_cell.length_a   1.000
_cell.length_b   1.000
_cell.length_c   1.000
_cell.angle_alpha   90.00
_cell.angle_beta   90.00
_cell.angle_gamma   90.00
#
_symmetry.space_group_name_H-M   'P 1'
#
loop_
_entity.id
_entity.type
_entity.pdbx_description
1 polymer ?
#
loop_
_entity_poly.entity_id
_entity_poly.type
_entity_poly.pdbx_seq_one_letter_code
_entity_poly.pdbx_strand_id
1 'polypeptide(L)'
;MNINRLDHLVLTVEDIEITVQFYVLVLGMEKEEFGAGRLALKFGNQKINLHQVGKEFEPKADKPTSGSADLCFITEVTLDEAMNHVRSKGVEIIEGPVARTGATGPISSFYFRDPDMNLIEVSNY
;
A
#
# COMPACT_ATOMS: atom_id res chain seq x y z
N MET A 1 12.69 17.81 -18.04
CA MET A 1 13.22 16.94 -16.98
C MET A 1 12.85 15.50 -17.26
N ASN A 2 13.60 14.56 -16.68
CA ASN A 2 13.30 13.14 -16.82
C ASN A 2 13.03 12.58 -15.43
N ILE A 3 11.80 12.10 -15.22
CA ILE A 3 11.44 11.47 -13.95
C ILE A 3 11.95 10.03 -13.97
N ASN A 4 12.72 9.65 -12.97
CA ASN A 4 13.33 8.32 -12.85
C ASN A 4 12.33 7.32 -12.23
N ARG A 5 11.79 7.63 -11.07
CA ARG A 5 10.92 6.74 -10.31
C ARG A 5 10.11 7.50 -9.26
N LEU A 6 9.16 6.83 -8.68
CA LEU A 6 8.51 7.29 -7.47
C LEU A 6 9.42 6.95 -6.28
N ASP A 7 9.74 7.92 -5.42
CA ASP A 7 10.50 7.70 -4.19
C ASP A 7 9.57 7.30 -3.04
N HIS A 8 8.59 8.13 -2.79
CA HIS A 8 7.57 7.86 -1.77
C HIS A 8 6.26 8.57 -2.13
N LEU A 9 5.19 8.12 -1.52
CA LEU A 9 3.92 8.81 -1.51
C LEU A 9 3.44 8.95 -0.06
N VAL A 10 2.40 9.73 0.15
CA VAL A 10 1.82 9.92 1.48
C VAL A 10 0.40 9.40 1.49
N LEU A 11 0.07 8.54 2.44
CA LEU A 11 -1.30 8.17 2.75
C LEU A 11 -1.76 8.92 4.00
N THR A 12 -2.92 9.53 3.92
CA THR A 12 -3.62 10.05 5.08
C THR A 12 -4.56 8.98 5.59
N VAL A 13 -4.43 8.59 6.85
CA VAL A 13 -5.14 7.46 7.45
C VAL A 13 -5.85 7.87 8.73
N GLU A 14 -6.91 7.14 9.07
CA GLU A 14 -7.68 7.40 10.29
C GLU A 14 -6.90 7.04 11.55
N ASP A 15 -6.14 5.94 11.52
CA ASP A 15 -5.35 5.46 12.66
C ASP A 15 -4.04 4.88 12.16
N ILE A 16 -2.93 5.57 12.44
CA ILE A 16 -1.60 5.17 11.96
C ILE A 16 -1.20 3.80 12.50
N GLU A 17 -1.48 3.49 13.77
CA GLU A 17 -1.08 2.20 14.37
C GLU A 17 -1.80 1.03 13.71
N ILE A 18 -3.09 1.15 13.47
CA ILE A 18 -3.88 0.12 12.78
C ILE A 18 -3.35 -0.06 11.35
N THR A 19 -3.06 1.02 10.66
CA THR A 19 -2.49 0.99 9.31
C THR A 19 -1.14 0.29 9.29
N VAL A 20 -0.24 0.64 10.19
CA VAL A 20 1.08 0.02 10.29
C VAL A 20 0.95 -1.49 10.54
N GLN A 21 0.12 -1.90 11.49
CA GLN A 21 -0.10 -3.32 11.77
C GLN A 21 -0.58 -4.08 10.53
N PHE A 22 -1.53 -3.50 9.80
CA PHE A 22 -2.08 -4.13 8.60
C PHE A 22 -1.00 -4.33 7.53
N TYR A 23 -0.29 -3.27 7.16
CA TYR A 23 0.70 -3.34 6.08
C TYR A 23 1.91 -4.21 6.44
N VAL A 24 2.31 -4.23 7.71
CA VAL A 24 3.38 -5.12 8.17
C VAL A 24 2.93 -6.59 8.12
N LEU A 25 1.75 -6.91 8.65
CA LEU A 25 1.27 -8.29 8.73
C LEU A 25 0.78 -8.83 7.38
N VAL A 26 0.09 -8.03 6.60
CA VAL A 26 -0.53 -8.49 5.35
C VAL A 26 0.42 -8.37 4.17
N LEU A 27 1.14 -7.27 4.05
CA LEU A 27 2.01 -6.99 2.90
C LEU A 27 3.50 -7.14 3.19
N GLY A 28 3.89 -7.46 4.43
CA GLY A 28 5.29 -7.68 4.77
C GLY A 28 6.16 -6.43 4.71
N MET A 29 5.56 -5.25 4.78
CA MET A 29 6.31 -4.00 4.80
C MET A 29 6.99 -3.79 6.15
N GLU A 30 8.03 -2.95 6.19
CA GLU A 30 8.73 -2.60 7.41
C GLU A 30 8.28 -1.25 7.92
N LYS A 31 7.98 -1.19 9.23
CA LYS A 31 7.74 0.08 9.91
C LYS A 31 9.04 0.85 10.00
N GLU A 32 9.02 2.11 9.59
CA GLU A 32 10.16 3.02 9.71
C GLU A 32 9.73 4.28 10.46
N GLU A 33 10.50 4.65 11.47
CA GLU A 33 10.32 5.95 12.15
C GLU A 33 11.40 6.90 11.66
N PHE A 34 11.01 8.12 11.30
CA PHE A 34 11.94 9.12 10.81
C PHE A 34 11.54 10.52 11.29
N GLY A 35 12.48 11.47 11.22
CA GLY A 35 12.24 12.81 11.70
C GLY A 35 11.81 12.80 13.16
N ALA A 36 10.86 13.65 13.53
CA ALA A 36 10.35 13.77 14.88
C ALA A 36 9.08 12.91 15.08
N GLY A 37 9.27 11.57 15.13
CA GLY A 37 8.19 10.62 15.38
C GLY A 37 7.27 10.38 14.19
N ARG A 38 7.71 10.67 12.98
CA ARG A 38 6.96 10.37 11.76
C ARG A 38 7.12 8.91 11.39
N LEU A 39 6.07 8.31 10.87
CA LEU A 39 6.05 6.90 10.52
C LEU A 39 5.89 6.69 9.01
N ALA A 40 6.55 5.66 8.51
CA ALA A 40 6.45 5.21 7.14
C ALA A 40 6.42 3.68 7.07
N LEU A 41 5.95 3.19 5.94
CA LEU A 41 5.95 1.78 5.56
C LEU A 41 6.95 1.61 4.43
N LYS A 42 8.01 0.86 4.67
CA LYS A 42 9.09 0.68 3.71
C LYS A 42 8.97 -0.66 2.99
N PHE A 43 9.20 -0.64 1.70
CA PHE A 43 9.25 -1.83 0.83
C PHE A 43 10.14 -1.56 -0.36
N GLY A 44 10.96 -2.54 -0.74
CA GLY A 44 11.94 -2.33 -1.82
C GLY A 44 12.77 -1.08 -1.59
N ASN A 45 12.82 -0.21 -2.59
CA ASN A 45 13.51 1.08 -2.54
C ASN A 45 12.53 2.25 -2.36
N GLN A 46 11.32 1.98 -1.92
CA GLN A 46 10.23 2.97 -1.82
C GLN A 46 9.62 2.94 -0.43
N LYS A 47 8.84 3.93 -0.12
CA LYS A 47 8.08 3.94 1.12
C LYS A 47 6.76 4.69 0.97
N ILE A 48 5.88 4.45 1.91
CA ILE A 48 4.63 5.19 2.07
C ILE A 48 4.75 5.93 3.41
N ASN A 49 4.83 7.25 3.37
CA ASN A 49 4.75 8.07 4.58
C ASN A 49 3.31 8.12 5.06
N LEU A 50 3.10 8.13 6.36
CA LEU A 50 1.76 8.13 6.94
C LEU A 50 1.46 9.47 7.62
N HIS A 51 0.30 10.04 7.27
CA HIS A 51 -0.29 11.18 7.96
C HIS A 51 -1.55 10.74 8.69
N GLN A 52 -1.72 11.20 9.91
CA GLN A 52 -2.96 11.02 10.66
C GLN A 52 -3.98 12.08 10.21
N VAL A 53 -5.22 11.66 9.92
CA VAL A 53 -6.30 12.60 9.61
C VAL A 53 -6.37 13.70 10.67
N GLY A 54 -6.39 14.95 10.23
CA GLY A 54 -6.46 16.12 11.11
C GLY A 54 -5.14 16.54 11.75
N LYS A 55 -4.08 15.76 11.55
CA LYS A 55 -2.74 16.04 12.10
C LYS A 55 -1.65 15.90 11.04
N GLU A 56 -2.01 16.18 9.79
CA GLU A 56 -1.07 16.11 8.68
C GLU A 56 0.10 17.09 8.86
N PHE A 57 1.26 16.73 8.34
CA PHE A 57 2.42 17.62 8.31
C PHE A 57 2.40 18.48 7.04
N GLU A 58 2.72 19.76 7.20
CA GLU A 58 2.85 20.65 6.04
C GLU A 58 4.23 20.54 5.39
N PRO A 59 4.36 20.68 4.04
CA PRO A 59 3.25 20.81 3.09
C PRO A 59 2.53 19.47 2.88
N LYS A 60 1.26 19.54 2.53
CA LYS A 60 0.42 18.36 2.33
C LYS A 60 -0.39 18.50 1.05
N ALA A 61 -1.06 17.43 0.64
CA ALA A 61 -2.00 17.48 -0.47
C ALA A 61 -3.13 18.48 -0.15
N ASP A 62 -3.72 19.05 -1.19
CA ASP A 62 -4.82 20.02 -1.03
C ASP A 62 -6.01 19.39 -0.30
N LYS A 63 -6.33 18.14 -0.62
CA LYS A 63 -7.46 17.39 -0.01
C LYS A 63 -6.98 16.04 0.50
N PRO A 64 -6.20 16.04 1.60
CA PRO A 64 -5.76 14.77 2.18
C PRO A 64 -6.98 14.04 2.74
N THR A 65 -7.26 12.86 2.20
CA THR A 65 -8.51 12.13 2.49
C THR A 65 -8.20 10.65 2.68
N SER A 66 -8.64 10.07 3.78
CA SER A 66 -8.52 8.64 4.00
C SER A 66 -9.43 7.86 3.04
N GLY A 67 -8.98 6.69 2.60
CA GLY A 67 -9.78 5.81 1.76
C GLY A 67 -9.87 6.20 0.29
N SER A 68 -9.04 7.13 -0.16
CA SER A 68 -9.05 7.60 -1.56
C SER A 68 -7.95 7.00 -2.44
N ALA A 69 -7.07 6.18 -1.88
CA ALA A 69 -5.96 5.61 -2.64
C ALA A 69 -6.38 4.31 -3.35
N ASP A 70 -5.72 4.08 -4.48
CA ASP A 70 -5.85 2.88 -5.30
C ASP A 70 -4.43 2.54 -5.74
N LEU A 71 -3.86 1.47 -5.18
CA LEU A 71 -2.43 1.17 -5.29
C LEU A 71 -2.23 -0.25 -5.80
N CYS A 72 -1.27 -0.43 -6.71
CA CYS A 72 -0.84 -1.73 -7.18
C CYS A 72 0.61 -1.99 -6.74
N PHE A 73 0.80 -3.11 -6.04
CA PHE A 73 2.12 -3.57 -5.61
C PHE A 73 2.50 -4.81 -6.39
N ILE A 74 3.74 -4.88 -6.84
CA ILE A 74 4.30 -6.05 -7.49
C ILE A 74 5.01 -6.91 -6.46
N THR A 75 4.73 -8.21 -6.50
CA THR A 75 5.44 -9.21 -5.69
C THR A 75 6.05 -10.28 -6.58
N GLU A 76 7.15 -10.88 -6.13
CA GLU A 76 7.76 -12.04 -6.80
C GLU A 76 7.27 -13.36 -6.20
N VAL A 77 6.56 -13.31 -5.08
CA VAL A 77 5.83 -14.46 -4.55
C VAL A 77 4.71 -14.80 -5.52
N THR A 78 4.48 -16.10 -5.76
CA THR A 78 3.41 -16.50 -6.70
C THR A 78 2.06 -15.93 -6.25
N LEU A 79 1.19 -15.63 -7.20
CA LEU A 79 -0.10 -15.05 -6.88
C LEU A 79 -0.91 -15.95 -5.93
N ASP A 80 -0.87 -17.26 -6.12
CA ASP A 80 -1.56 -18.21 -5.23
C ASP A 80 -1.04 -18.16 -3.81
N GLU A 81 0.28 -18.10 -3.63
CA GLU A 81 0.88 -17.95 -2.30
C GLU A 81 0.51 -16.62 -1.67
N ALA A 82 0.57 -15.55 -2.45
CA ALA A 82 0.19 -14.21 -1.99
C ALA A 82 -1.28 -14.16 -1.55
N MET A 83 -2.19 -14.72 -2.36
CA MET A 83 -3.62 -14.79 -2.03
C MET A 83 -3.87 -15.61 -0.76
N ASN A 84 -3.23 -16.76 -0.63
CA ASN A 84 -3.35 -17.61 0.55
C ASN A 84 -2.83 -16.88 1.81
N HIS A 85 -1.73 -16.15 1.69
CA HIS A 85 -1.18 -15.37 2.78
C HIS A 85 -2.18 -14.28 3.23
N VAL A 86 -2.73 -13.52 2.31
CA VAL A 86 -3.71 -12.46 2.61
C VAL A 86 -4.92 -13.04 3.31
N ARG A 87 -5.46 -14.14 2.80
CA ARG A 87 -6.58 -14.85 3.44
C ARG A 87 -6.24 -15.35 4.83
N SER A 88 -5.01 -15.84 5.04
CA SER A 88 -4.55 -16.33 6.34
C SER A 88 -4.53 -15.23 7.40
N LYS A 89 -4.48 -13.97 7.01
CA LYS A 89 -4.54 -12.81 7.90
C LYS A 89 -5.97 -12.30 8.13
N GLY A 90 -6.97 -13.04 7.65
CA GLY A 90 -8.36 -12.68 7.83
C GLY A 90 -8.87 -11.60 6.88
N VAL A 91 -8.14 -11.34 5.80
CA VAL A 91 -8.50 -10.31 4.82
C VAL A 91 -9.25 -10.94 3.66
N GLU A 92 -10.40 -10.37 3.30
CA GLU A 92 -11.21 -10.81 2.18
C GLU A 92 -10.60 -10.34 0.86
N ILE A 93 -10.47 -11.27 -0.10
CA ILE A 93 -10.11 -10.93 -1.47
C ILE A 93 -11.40 -10.62 -2.22
N ILE A 94 -11.50 -9.39 -2.73
CA ILE A 94 -12.74 -8.93 -3.38
C ILE A 94 -12.79 -9.27 -4.86
N GLU A 95 -11.65 -9.49 -5.50
CA GLU A 95 -11.56 -9.91 -6.90
C GLU A 95 -10.20 -10.55 -7.16
N GLY A 96 -10.16 -11.56 -8.02
CA GLY A 96 -8.93 -12.19 -8.49
C GLY A 96 -8.90 -13.70 -8.31
N PRO A 97 -7.98 -14.36 -9.01
CA PRO A 97 -6.98 -13.77 -9.92
C PRO A 97 -7.63 -13.27 -11.23
N VAL A 98 -7.15 -12.14 -11.73
CA VAL A 98 -7.64 -11.52 -12.96
C VAL A 98 -6.48 -10.96 -13.78
N ALA A 99 -6.65 -10.92 -15.10
CA ALA A 99 -5.67 -10.31 -15.99
C ALA A 99 -5.85 -8.79 -15.99
N ARG A 100 -4.74 -8.09 -15.93
CA ARG A 100 -4.69 -6.61 -15.97
C ARG A 100 -3.50 -6.17 -16.81
N THR A 101 -3.38 -4.87 -17.02
CA THR A 101 -2.25 -4.28 -17.75
C THR A 101 -1.42 -3.46 -16.77
N GLY A 102 -0.18 -3.87 -16.57
CA GLY A 102 0.77 -3.15 -15.73
C GLY A 102 1.54 -2.08 -16.49
N ALA A 103 2.46 -1.43 -15.81
CA ALA A 103 3.27 -0.36 -16.39
C ALA A 103 4.20 -0.87 -17.51
N THR A 104 4.64 -2.13 -17.44
CA THR A 104 5.59 -2.71 -18.40
C THR A 104 5.07 -3.97 -19.09
N GLY A 105 3.79 -4.27 -19.02
CA GLY A 105 3.20 -5.41 -19.70
C GLY A 105 2.04 -6.03 -18.93
N PRO A 106 1.53 -7.17 -19.42
CA PRO A 106 0.43 -7.86 -18.75
C PRO A 106 0.81 -8.35 -17.35
N ILE A 107 -0.13 -8.28 -16.43
CA ILE A 107 0.01 -8.77 -15.05
C ILE A 107 -1.19 -9.62 -14.67
N SER A 108 -1.01 -10.44 -13.65
CA SER A 108 -2.09 -11.16 -12.98
C SER A 108 -2.26 -10.55 -11.59
N SER A 109 -3.49 -10.24 -11.21
CA SER A 109 -3.77 -9.40 -10.04
C SER A 109 -4.86 -9.99 -9.16
N PHE A 110 -4.84 -9.62 -7.89
CA PHE A 110 -5.97 -9.73 -6.99
C PHE A 110 -6.09 -8.47 -6.13
N TYR A 111 -7.28 -8.26 -5.57
CA TYR A 111 -7.65 -7.01 -4.89
C TYR A 111 -8.20 -7.25 -3.50
N PHE A 112 -7.90 -6.34 -2.60
CA PHE A 112 -8.48 -6.31 -1.26
C PHE A 112 -8.48 -4.87 -0.73
N ARG A 113 -9.08 -4.66 0.45
CA ARG A 113 -9.16 -3.36 1.09
C ARG A 113 -8.23 -3.29 2.29
N ASP A 114 -7.62 -2.12 2.50
CA ASP A 114 -6.90 -1.82 3.73
C ASP A 114 -7.87 -1.29 4.82
N PRO A 115 -7.40 -0.96 6.04
CA PRO A 115 -8.29 -0.49 7.11
C PRO A 115 -9.09 0.77 6.79
N ASP A 116 -8.56 1.64 5.94
CA ASP A 116 -9.26 2.87 5.50
C ASP A 116 -10.11 2.66 4.25
N MET A 117 -10.23 1.42 3.77
CA MET A 117 -10.95 1.06 2.55
C MET A 117 -10.24 1.52 1.27
N ASN A 118 -8.95 1.83 1.32
CA ASN A 118 -8.16 2.00 0.12
C ASN A 118 -8.17 0.70 -0.69
N LEU A 119 -8.21 0.81 -2.02
CA LEU A 119 -8.13 -0.37 -2.88
C LEU A 119 -6.67 -0.76 -3.05
N ILE A 120 -6.37 -2.01 -2.71
CA ILE A 120 -5.03 -2.57 -2.85
C ILE A 120 -5.08 -3.68 -3.89
N GLU A 121 -4.21 -3.56 -4.87
CA GLU A 121 -3.97 -4.57 -5.89
C GLU A 121 -2.58 -5.17 -5.65
N VAL A 122 -2.47 -6.49 -5.70
CA VAL A 122 -1.17 -7.19 -5.66
C VAL A 122 -1.06 -8.01 -6.91
N SER A 123 0.08 -7.94 -7.57
CA SER A 123 0.25 -8.48 -8.93
C SER A 123 1.60 -9.15 -9.13
N ASN A 124 1.58 -10.11 -10.07
CA ASN A 124 2.80 -10.68 -10.68
C ASN A 124 2.89 -10.22 -12.13
N TYR A 125 4.08 -9.93 -12.56
CA TYR A 125 4.40 -9.86 -13.99
C TYR A 125 4.52 -11.24 -14.61
#